data_6fc8895dbf3f38d8809eca33c68f4230
#
_entry.id   6fc8895dbf3f38d8809eca33c68f4230
#
_cell.length_a   1.000
_cell.length_b   1.000
_cell.length_c   1.000
_cell.angle_alpha   90.00
_cell.angle_beta   90.00
_cell.angle_gamma   90.00
#
_symmetry.space_group_name_H-M   'P 1'
#
loop_
_entity.id
_entity.type
_entity.pdbx_description
1 polymer ?
#
loop_
_entity_poly.entity_id
_entity_poly.type
_entity_poly.pdbx_seq_one_letter_code
_entity_poly.pdbx_strand_id
1 'polypeptide(L)'
;MEKQILLVDDEEDIRDVLGVYLKSHKYEVHSAENGEEALKLFRKHRPPVVLSDIKMPGMDGIELLRKIKHESPDTEFIMITGHGDMDLAISSFQDQAADFITKPINVNILDVALKKVREKIVSRRQLREYTENLEKLVREKSELQSHLSSLGLMIGSVSHGIKGLLTGLDGGMYQVESGFSKENSQEIEEGWKIVKLMVDRIRKMVLDILYYAKERNLNWENVDVLSFAEEVAMSVERKISSGDIEFIRDFDASAGNFEIDSGCIHSALINILENAVDACMRDKSKERHQIIFKVTPDEKNINFEVCDNGTGMNMETREKLFTLFFSTKGTKGTGLGLFISNKIIQQHGGSIKVSSLPGQGSKFTISIPKTTPECLKDKSGTES
;
A
#
# COMPACT_ATOMS: atom_id res chain seq x y z
N MET A 1 30.56 16.48 5.92
CA MET A 1 30.73 16.16 4.49
C MET A 1 30.81 17.38 3.58
N GLU A 2 30.19 18.53 3.88
CA GLU A 2 30.13 19.71 2.98
C GLU A 2 31.45 20.52 2.88
N LYS A 3 32.48 20.15 3.62
CA LYS A 3 33.76 20.88 3.65
C LYS A 3 34.92 20.07 3.08
N GLN A 4 34.65 19.02 2.31
CA GLN A 4 35.69 18.25 1.64
C GLN A 4 35.95 18.84 0.24
N ILE A 5 37.22 19.02 -0.08
CA ILE A 5 37.69 19.51 -1.37
C ILE A 5 38.78 18.58 -1.90
N LEU A 6 38.68 18.24 -3.19
CA LEU A 6 39.76 17.62 -3.93
C LEU A 6 40.49 18.72 -4.67
N LEU A 7 41.77 18.92 -4.32
CA LEU A 7 42.67 19.88 -4.95
C LEU A 7 43.59 19.13 -5.92
N VAL A 8 43.61 19.56 -7.19
CA VAL A 8 44.38 18.93 -8.25
C VAL A 8 45.21 19.97 -9.00
N ASP A 9 46.49 19.85 -8.93
CA ASP A 9 47.44 20.71 -9.64
C ASP A 9 48.76 19.94 -9.78
N ASP A 10 49.47 20.04 -10.88
CA ASP A 10 50.77 19.35 -11.05
C ASP A 10 51.92 20.11 -10.35
N GLU A 11 51.74 21.40 -10.06
CA GLU A 11 52.70 22.22 -9.32
C GLU A 11 52.59 22.00 -7.79
N GLU A 12 53.64 21.45 -7.16
CA GLU A 12 53.65 21.15 -5.71
C GLU A 12 53.49 22.39 -4.85
N ASP A 13 54.16 23.53 -5.24
CA ASP A 13 54.08 24.79 -4.52
C ASP A 13 52.66 25.33 -4.47
N ILE A 14 51.89 25.19 -5.58
CA ILE A 14 50.49 25.60 -5.63
C ILE A 14 49.64 24.74 -4.74
N ARG A 15 49.82 23.40 -4.80
CA ARG A 15 49.08 22.45 -3.92
C ARG A 15 49.32 22.75 -2.45
N ASP A 16 50.56 23.07 -2.07
CA ASP A 16 50.91 23.35 -0.69
C ASP A 16 50.29 24.67 -0.20
N VAL A 17 50.44 25.75 -0.97
CA VAL A 17 49.89 27.07 -0.61
C VAL A 17 48.39 27.03 -0.52
N LEU A 18 47.70 26.45 -1.51
CA LEU A 18 46.24 26.33 -1.51
C LEU A 18 45.76 25.36 -0.46
N GLY A 19 46.48 24.26 -0.24
CA GLY A 19 46.17 23.25 0.80
C GLY A 19 46.19 23.86 2.19
N VAL A 20 47.23 24.65 2.53
CA VAL A 20 47.32 25.37 3.80
C VAL A 20 46.17 26.41 3.92
N TYR A 21 45.93 27.18 2.86
CA TYR A 21 44.84 28.14 2.85
C TYR A 21 43.47 27.50 3.09
N LEU A 22 43.11 26.46 2.35
CA LEU A 22 41.84 25.76 2.47
C LEU A 22 41.68 25.11 3.85
N LYS A 23 42.74 24.48 4.38
CA LYS A 23 42.72 23.88 5.74
C LYS A 23 42.52 24.94 6.82
N SER A 24 43.12 26.16 6.67
CA SER A 24 42.90 27.26 7.62
C SER A 24 41.44 27.72 7.65
N HIS A 25 40.70 27.56 6.53
CA HIS A 25 39.27 27.82 6.40
C HIS A 25 38.38 26.62 6.76
N LYS A 26 38.97 25.60 7.44
CA LYS A 26 38.27 24.40 7.95
C LYS A 26 37.74 23.48 6.84
N TYR A 27 38.38 23.48 5.67
CA TYR A 27 38.15 22.45 4.66
C TYR A 27 39.03 21.23 4.91
N GLU A 28 38.47 20.06 4.68
CA GLU A 28 39.21 18.79 4.59
C GLU A 28 39.70 18.65 3.14
N VAL A 29 41.03 18.68 2.93
CA VAL A 29 41.63 18.78 1.60
C VAL A 29 42.30 17.47 1.26
N HIS A 30 41.89 16.85 0.16
CA HIS A 30 42.58 15.77 -0.51
C HIS A 30 43.35 16.34 -1.69
N SER A 31 44.64 16.09 -1.79
CA SER A 31 45.47 16.66 -2.86
C SER A 31 45.92 15.55 -3.82
N ALA A 32 45.94 15.87 -5.12
CA ALA A 32 46.43 15.02 -6.19
C ALA A 32 47.33 15.80 -7.13
N GLU A 33 48.37 15.16 -7.66
CA GLU A 33 49.34 15.76 -8.58
C GLU A 33 48.95 15.61 -10.07
N ASN A 34 47.94 14.80 -10.38
CA ASN A 34 47.47 14.56 -11.75
C ASN A 34 46.01 14.05 -11.75
N GLY A 35 45.40 14.02 -12.94
CA GLY A 35 44.00 13.61 -13.10
C GLY A 35 43.71 12.15 -12.75
N GLU A 36 44.66 11.22 -12.96
CA GLU A 36 44.49 9.79 -12.62
C GLU A 36 44.43 9.57 -11.12
N GLU A 37 45.32 10.25 -10.36
CA GLU A 37 45.32 10.19 -8.90
C GLU A 37 44.08 10.86 -8.35
N ALA A 38 43.71 12.01 -8.91
CA ALA A 38 42.50 12.75 -8.55
C ALA A 38 41.25 11.87 -8.70
N LEU A 39 41.13 11.13 -9.78
CA LEU A 39 39.99 10.22 -10.01
C LEU A 39 39.94 9.08 -8.98
N LYS A 40 41.12 8.54 -8.58
CA LYS A 40 41.20 7.51 -7.51
C LYS A 40 40.74 8.08 -6.16
N LEU A 41 41.25 9.26 -5.80
CA LEU A 41 40.86 9.94 -4.56
C LEU A 41 39.39 10.36 -4.56
N PHE A 42 38.88 10.83 -5.69
CA PHE A 42 37.47 11.14 -5.84
C PHE A 42 36.57 9.94 -5.59
N ARG A 43 36.88 8.78 -6.18
CA ARG A 43 36.11 7.55 -5.98
C ARG A 43 36.12 7.07 -4.54
N LYS A 44 37.23 7.30 -3.82
CA LYS A 44 37.39 6.90 -2.41
C LYS A 44 36.64 7.83 -1.44
N HIS A 45 36.73 9.15 -1.65
CA HIS A 45 36.23 10.15 -0.69
C HIS A 45 34.97 10.86 -1.10
N ARG A 46 34.63 10.86 -2.42
CA ARG A 46 33.44 11.53 -2.97
C ARG A 46 33.29 13.00 -2.51
N PRO A 47 34.34 13.83 -2.62
CA PRO A 47 34.26 15.22 -2.21
C PRO A 47 33.23 15.98 -3.07
N PRO A 48 32.44 16.87 -2.47
CA PRO A 48 31.41 17.64 -3.20
C PRO A 48 32.00 18.75 -4.08
N VAL A 49 33.24 19.11 -3.87
CA VAL A 49 33.92 20.17 -4.62
C VAL A 49 35.29 19.68 -5.10
N VAL A 50 35.58 19.94 -6.36
CA VAL A 50 36.89 19.72 -6.97
C VAL A 50 37.43 21.06 -7.45
N LEU A 51 38.67 21.37 -7.06
CA LEU A 51 39.46 22.49 -7.53
C LEU A 51 40.61 21.94 -8.37
N SER A 52 40.59 22.15 -9.69
CA SER A 52 41.56 21.51 -10.60
C SER A 52 42.20 22.49 -11.56
N ASP A 53 43.52 22.35 -11.73
CA ASP A 53 44.16 22.97 -12.88
C ASP A 53 43.62 22.38 -14.19
N ILE A 54 43.57 23.21 -15.23
CA ILE A 54 43.16 22.78 -16.58
C ILE A 54 44.28 21.99 -17.22
N LYS A 55 45.52 22.49 -17.19
CA LYS A 55 46.66 21.89 -17.86
C LYS A 55 47.49 21.07 -16.91
N MET A 56 47.43 19.77 -17.07
CA MET A 56 48.24 18.82 -16.30
C MET A 56 48.77 17.73 -17.24
N PRO A 57 49.94 17.12 -16.90
CA PRO A 57 50.46 15.97 -17.64
C PRO A 57 49.49 14.77 -17.56
N GLY A 58 49.32 14.04 -18.66
CA GLY A 58 48.41 12.90 -18.74
C GLY A 58 46.94 13.30 -18.89
N MET A 59 46.12 13.00 -17.90
CA MET A 59 44.71 13.42 -17.87
C MET A 59 44.61 14.89 -17.47
N ASP A 60 44.14 15.73 -18.38
CA ASP A 60 43.91 17.14 -18.09
C ASP A 60 42.65 17.37 -17.23
N GLY A 61 42.54 18.66 -16.74
CA GLY A 61 41.43 19.00 -15.86
C GLY A 61 40.06 18.95 -16.51
N ILE A 62 39.96 19.13 -17.82
CA ILE A 62 38.70 19.06 -18.58
C ILE A 62 38.24 17.61 -18.72
N GLU A 63 39.17 16.72 -19.02
CA GLU A 63 38.87 15.25 -19.08
C GLU A 63 38.48 14.75 -17.70
N LEU A 64 39.18 15.17 -16.63
CA LEU A 64 38.83 14.86 -15.25
C LEU A 64 37.42 15.34 -14.90
N LEU A 65 37.07 16.58 -15.24
CA LEU A 65 35.74 17.18 -15.07
C LEU A 65 34.68 16.31 -15.72
N ARG A 66 34.84 15.92 -17.00
CA ARG A 66 33.86 15.08 -17.73
C ARG A 66 33.68 13.74 -17.07
N LYS A 67 34.76 13.05 -16.66
CA LYS A 67 34.71 11.76 -16.00
C LYS A 67 33.97 11.84 -14.66
N ILE A 68 34.32 12.83 -13.83
CA ILE A 68 33.67 12.98 -12.52
C ILE A 68 32.21 13.41 -12.66
N LYS A 69 31.89 14.31 -13.60
CA LYS A 69 30.50 14.69 -13.86
C LYS A 69 29.63 13.54 -14.35
N HIS A 70 30.20 12.63 -15.12
CA HIS A 70 29.52 11.41 -15.53
C HIS A 70 29.25 10.46 -14.34
N GLU A 71 30.21 10.32 -13.40
CA GLU A 71 30.04 9.48 -12.22
C GLU A 71 29.23 10.15 -11.10
N SER A 72 29.29 11.47 -10.99
CA SER A 72 28.65 12.27 -9.94
C SER A 72 28.28 13.67 -10.49
N PRO A 73 27.11 13.80 -11.12
CA PRO A 73 26.65 15.06 -11.71
C PRO A 73 26.57 16.22 -10.71
N ASP A 74 26.40 15.92 -9.44
CA ASP A 74 26.24 16.89 -8.37
C ASP A 74 27.55 17.47 -7.83
N THR A 75 28.70 16.88 -8.17
CA THR A 75 30.01 17.39 -7.77
C THR A 75 30.30 18.69 -8.51
N GLU A 76 30.61 19.72 -7.76
CA GLU A 76 30.90 21.03 -8.35
C GLU A 76 32.41 21.19 -8.61
N PHE A 77 32.74 21.77 -9.78
CA PHE A 77 34.11 22.01 -10.22
C PHE A 77 34.42 23.47 -10.28
N ILE A 78 35.58 23.88 -9.74
CA ILE A 78 36.21 25.17 -9.95
C ILE A 78 37.50 24.90 -10.71
N MET A 79 37.63 25.47 -11.91
CA MET A 79 38.82 25.29 -12.74
C MET A 79 39.84 26.35 -12.43
N ILE A 80 41.13 25.96 -12.35
CA ILE A 80 42.26 26.89 -12.27
C ILE A 80 42.87 27.00 -13.67
N THR A 81 43.10 28.23 -14.14
CA THR A 81 43.58 28.46 -15.52
C THR A 81 44.76 29.43 -15.56
N GLY A 82 45.73 29.15 -16.38
CA GLY A 82 46.88 30.04 -16.63
C GLY A 82 46.57 31.17 -17.64
N HIS A 83 47.54 32.07 -17.81
CA HIS A 83 47.48 33.12 -18.86
C HIS A 83 47.48 32.46 -20.25
N GLY A 84 46.42 32.74 -21.05
CA GLY A 84 46.30 32.21 -22.42
C GLY A 84 45.35 31.04 -22.58
N ASP A 85 44.75 30.52 -21.51
CA ASP A 85 43.86 29.39 -21.55
C ASP A 85 42.37 29.74 -21.41
N MET A 86 42.05 31.01 -21.69
CA MET A 86 40.67 31.52 -21.55
C MET A 86 39.67 30.77 -22.42
N ASP A 87 40.04 30.35 -23.64
CA ASP A 87 39.17 29.57 -24.51
C ASP A 87 38.85 28.16 -23.90
N LEU A 88 39.82 27.55 -23.22
CA LEU A 88 39.66 26.28 -22.51
C LEU A 88 38.79 26.47 -21.26
N ALA A 89 38.98 27.58 -20.52
CA ALA A 89 38.13 27.91 -19.39
C ALA A 89 36.68 28.12 -19.84
N ILE A 90 36.42 28.81 -20.95
CA ILE A 90 35.09 29.00 -21.52
C ILE A 90 34.49 27.64 -21.94
N SER A 91 35.27 26.78 -22.59
CA SER A 91 34.80 25.44 -22.97
C SER A 91 34.42 24.57 -21.75
N SER A 92 35.13 24.74 -20.62
CA SER A 92 34.81 24.00 -19.37
C SER A 92 33.43 24.33 -18.80
N PHE A 93 32.87 25.54 -19.08
CA PHE A 93 31.48 25.84 -18.74
C PHE A 93 30.47 25.01 -19.53
N GLN A 94 30.77 24.66 -20.79
CA GLN A 94 29.94 23.75 -21.60
C GLN A 94 29.95 22.34 -21.00
N ASP A 95 31.04 21.95 -20.34
CA ASP A 95 31.21 20.71 -19.61
C ASP A 95 30.73 20.81 -18.14
N GLN A 96 29.98 21.87 -17.78
CA GLN A 96 29.34 22.09 -16.48
C GLN A 96 30.29 22.40 -15.30
N ALA A 97 31.46 23.05 -15.56
CA ALA A 97 32.23 23.66 -14.48
C ALA A 97 31.39 24.76 -13.79
N ALA A 98 31.51 24.88 -12.48
CA ALA A 98 30.77 25.87 -11.68
C ALA A 98 31.36 27.26 -11.76
N ASP A 99 32.71 27.34 -11.81
CA ASP A 99 33.46 28.59 -11.91
C ASP A 99 34.89 28.32 -12.39
N PHE A 100 35.66 29.39 -12.67
CA PHE A 100 37.08 29.32 -12.94
C PHE A 100 37.86 30.46 -12.24
N ILE A 101 39.16 30.23 -11.98
CA ILE A 101 40.06 31.17 -11.32
C ILE A 101 41.35 31.24 -12.12
N THR A 102 41.81 32.45 -12.43
CA THR A 102 43.04 32.64 -13.17
C THR A 102 44.27 32.66 -12.27
N LYS A 103 45.36 32.05 -12.73
CA LYS A 103 46.69 32.19 -12.09
C LYS A 103 47.28 33.60 -12.46
N PRO A 104 47.89 34.36 -11.51
CA PRO A 104 48.13 34.00 -10.12
C PRO A 104 46.85 34.02 -9.29
N ILE A 105 46.67 32.98 -8.44
CA ILE A 105 45.43 32.75 -7.70
C ILE A 105 45.21 33.85 -6.66
N ASN A 106 44.14 34.61 -6.83
CA ASN A 106 43.68 35.54 -5.82
C ASN A 106 42.75 34.86 -4.82
N VAL A 107 43.18 34.79 -3.56
CA VAL A 107 42.41 34.11 -2.50
C VAL A 107 41.02 34.69 -2.27
N ASN A 108 40.81 35.99 -2.51
CA ASN A 108 39.48 36.61 -2.39
C ASN A 108 38.52 36.10 -3.50
N ILE A 109 39.05 35.86 -4.71
CA ILE A 109 38.26 35.32 -5.82
C ILE A 109 37.95 33.82 -5.52
N LEU A 110 38.92 33.09 -5.00
CA LEU A 110 38.71 31.69 -4.58
C LEU A 110 37.61 31.58 -3.51
N ASP A 111 37.61 32.46 -2.51
CA ASP A 111 36.55 32.47 -1.49
C ASP A 111 35.18 32.75 -2.05
N VAL A 112 35.06 33.68 -2.98
CA VAL A 112 33.79 33.98 -3.65
C VAL A 112 33.31 32.78 -4.45
N ALA A 113 34.19 32.13 -5.20
CA ALA A 113 33.85 30.93 -5.98
C ALA A 113 33.42 29.76 -5.07
N LEU A 114 34.17 29.49 -3.99
CA LEU A 114 33.84 28.47 -3.02
C LEU A 114 32.51 28.74 -2.30
N LYS A 115 32.23 30.00 -1.94
CA LYS A 115 30.96 30.41 -1.34
C LYS A 115 29.81 30.13 -2.28
N LYS A 116 29.91 30.56 -3.55
CA LYS A 116 28.91 30.35 -4.59
C LYS A 116 28.61 28.84 -4.81
N VAL A 117 29.66 28.06 -4.92
CA VAL A 117 29.55 26.60 -5.08
C VAL A 117 28.85 25.96 -3.87
N ARG A 118 29.22 26.37 -2.66
CA ARG A 118 28.60 25.88 -1.44
C ARG A 118 27.11 26.24 -1.34
N GLU A 119 26.75 27.47 -1.66
CA GLU A 119 25.35 27.92 -1.70
C GLU A 119 24.54 27.09 -2.71
N LYS A 120 25.11 26.79 -3.88
CA LYS A 120 24.48 25.93 -4.88
C LYS A 120 24.26 24.52 -4.38
N ILE A 121 25.24 23.90 -3.69
CA ILE A 121 25.13 22.56 -3.11
C ILE A 121 24.02 22.52 -2.05
N VAL A 122 24.02 23.50 -1.13
CA VAL A 122 23.01 23.60 -0.05
C VAL A 122 21.61 23.78 -0.63
N SER A 123 21.43 24.69 -1.58
CA SER A 123 20.14 24.95 -2.22
C SER A 123 19.60 23.73 -2.96
N ARG A 124 20.50 23.00 -3.68
CA ARG A 124 20.10 21.74 -4.36
C ARG A 124 19.64 20.68 -3.40
N ARG A 125 20.36 20.52 -2.27
CA ARG A 125 19.98 19.59 -1.21
C ARG A 125 18.62 19.94 -0.60
N GLN A 126 18.42 21.21 -0.24
CA GLN A 126 17.15 21.68 0.29
C GLN A 126 16.01 21.43 -0.70
N LEU A 127 16.22 21.70 -1.98
CA LEU A 127 15.21 21.46 -3.01
C LEU A 127 14.82 19.98 -3.09
N ARG A 128 15.80 19.07 -3.01
CA ARG A 128 15.50 17.62 -2.97
C ARG A 128 14.67 17.23 -1.75
N GLU A 129 15.08 17.68 -0.56
CA GLU A 129 14.35 17.39 0.69
C GLU A 129 12.91 17.92 0.62
N TYR A 130 12.72 19.13 0.05
CA TYR A 130 11.36 19.66 -0.16
C TYR A 130 10.55 18.84 -1.17
N THR A 131 11.16 18.41 -2.27
CA THR A 131 10.48 17.61 -3.29
C THR A 131 10.04 16.28 -2.73
N GLU A 132 10.91 15.56 -2.02
CA GLU A 132 10.61 14.27 -1.38
C GLU A 132 9.47 14.41 -0.35
N ASN A 133 9.52 15.47 0.47
CA ASN A 133 8.46 15.75 1.44
C ASN A 133 7.12 16.10 0.77
N LEU A 134 7.15 16.88 -0.32
CA LEU A 134 5.93 17.20 -1.09
C LEU A 134 5.32 15.95 -1.72
N GLU A 135 6.12 15.08 -2.30
CA GLU A 135 5.65 13.82 -2.89
C GLU A 135 4.98 12.93 -1.83
N LYS A 136 5.58 12.85 -0.63
CA LYS A 136 4.98 12.13 0.51
C LYS A 136 3.64 12.72 0.90
N LEU A 137 3.56 14.05 1.09
CA LEU A 137 2.32 14.74 1.46
C LEU A 137 1.22 14.61 0.39
N VAL A 138 1.58 14.65 -0.89
CA VAL A 138 0.64 14.45 -2.00
C VAL A 138 0.07 13.03 -1.95
N ARG A 139 0.90 12.03 -1.67
CA ARG A 139 0.45 10.64 -1.54
C ARG A 139 -0.52 10.48 -0.37
N GLU A 140 -0.16 10.97 0.82
CA GLU A 140 -1.01 10.92 2.01
C GLU A 140 -2.35 11.64 1.77
N LYS A 141 -2.30 12.82 1.14
CA LYS A 141 -3.53 13.56 0.76
C LYS A 141 -4.41 12.77 -0.19
N SER A 142 -3.83 12.13 -1.20
CA SER A 142 -4.58 11.33 -2.18
C SER A 142 -5.25 10.12 -1.51
N GLU A 143 -4.55 9.43 -0.61
CA GLU A 143 -5.11 8.32 0.17
C GLU A 143 -6.29 8.78 1.04
N LEU A 144 -6.12 9.90 1.74
CA LEU A 144 -7.19 10.50 2.56
C LEU A 144 -8.40 10.93 1.72
N GLN A 145 -8.18 11.56 0.58
CA GLN A 145 -9.27 11.94 -0.34
C GLN A 145 -10.02 10.72 -0.87
N SER A 146 -9.31 9.65 -1.22
CA SER A 146 -9.93 8.39 -1.65
C SER A 146 -10.79 7.80 -0.53
N HIS A 147 -10.27 7.81 0.71
CA HIS A 147 -11.01 7.34 1.89
C HIS A 147 -12.27 8.17 2.15
N LEU A 148 -12.16 9.50 2.13
CA LEU A 148 -13.31 10.41 2.29
C LEU A 148 -14.35 10.26 1.18
N SER A 149 -13.93 10.07 -0.07
CA SER A 149 -14.86 9.81 -1.19
C SER A 149 -15.61 8.51 -1.00
N SER A 150 -14.93 7.46 -0.56
CA SER A 150 -15.56 6.16 -0.24
C SER A 150 -16.56 6.29 0.91
N LEU A 151 -16.23 7.05 1.96
CA LEU A 151 -17.14 7.36 3.07
C LEU A 151 -18.37 8.17 2.59
N GLY A 152 -18.17 9.15 1.71
CA GLY A 152 -19.27 9.95 1.14
C GLY A 152 -20.26 9.10 0.35
N LEU A 153 -19.79 8.22 -0.51
CA LEU A 153 -20.62 7.25 -1.24
C LEU A 153 -21.34 6.30 -0.27
N MET A 154 -20.65 5.88 0.79
CA MET A 154 -21.22 5.02 1.82
C MET A 154 -22.40 5.69 2.53
N ILE A 155 -22.28 6.95 2.95
CA ILE A 155 -23.34 7.67 3.66
C ILE A 155 -24.62 7.73 2.83
N GLY A 156 -24.53 8.02 1.53
CA GLY A 156 -25.70 8.04 0.64
C GLY A 156 -26.41 6.69 0.58
N SER A 157 -25.64 5.62 0.42
CA SER A 157 -26.19 4.26 0.31
C SER A 157 -26.70 3.70 1.64
N VAL A 158 -26.01 4.04 2.76
CA VAL A 158 -26.46 3.73 4.13
C VAL A 158 -27.82 4.37 4.39
N SER A 159 -27.98 5.67 4.05
CA SER A 159 -29.24 6.38 4.22
C SER A 159 -30.38 5.72 3.47
N HIS A 160 -30.14 5.28 2.23
CA HIS A 160 -31.12 4.54 1.44
C HIS A 160 -31.46 3.18 2.06
N GLY A 161 -30.45 2.44 2.53
CA GLY A 161 -30.63 1.13 3.20
C GLY A 161 -31.40 1.24 4.51
N ILE A 162 -31.06 2.22 5.36
CA ILE A 162 -31.77 2.50 6.61
C ILE A 162 -33.23 2.85 6.34
N LYS A 163 -33.50 3.71 5.35
CA LYS A 163 -34.89 4.05 4.95
C LYS A 163 -35.69 2.83 4.58
N GLY A 164 -35.12 1.89 3.81
CA GLY A 164 -35.78 0.63 3.47
C GLY A 164 -36.07 -0.27 4.67
N LEU A 165 -35.10 -0.36 5.62
CA LEU A 165 -35.28 -1.12 6.85
C LEU A 165 -36.34 -0.52 7.78
N LEU A 166 -36.39 0.81 7.91
CA LEU A 166 -37.41 1.52 8.70
C LEU A 166 -38.80 1.32 8.05
N THR A 167 -38.93 1.43 6.73
CA THR A 167 -40.21 1.14 6.04
C THR A 167 -40.68 -0.30 6.27
N GLY A 168 -39.73 -1.28 6.26
CA GLY A 168 -40.06 -2.65 6.61
C GLY A 168 -40.50 -2.84 8.07
N LEU A 169 -39.88 -2.11 8.98
CA LEU A 169 -40.24 -2.10 10.40
C LEU A 169 -41.64 -1.54 10.61
N ASP A 170 -41.94 -0.37 9.98
CA ASP A 170 -43.27 0.25 10.03
C ASP A 170 -44.35 -0.70 9.47
N GLY A 171 -44.06 -1.41 8.39
CA GLY A 171 -44.96 -2.43 7.82
C GLY A 171 -45.24 -3.60 8.77
N GLY A 172 -44.19 -4.08 9.45
CA GLY A 172 -44.32 -5.13 10.47
C GLY A 172 -45.11 -4.67 11.70
N MET A 173 -44.87 -3.44 12.15
CA MET A 173 -45.64 -2.82 13.26
C MET A 173 -47.11 -2.67 12.90
N TYR A 174 -47.41 -2.13 11.70
CA TYR A 174 -48.77 -2.01 11.22
C TYR A 174 -49.51 -3.36 11.18
N GLN A 175 -48.81 -4.42 10.76
CA GLN A 175 -49.38 -5.77 10.71
C GLN A 175 -49.69 -6.32 12.11
N VAL A 176 -48.84 -6.05 13.10
CA VAL A 176 -49.08 -6.38 14.50
C VAL A 176 -50.32 -5.61 15.04
N GLU A 177 -50.41 -4.31 14.81
CA GLU A 177 -51.53 -3.49 15.26
C GLU A 177 -52.86 -3.90 14.60
N SER A 178 -52.82 -4.17 13.29
CA SER A 178 -53.97 -4.69 12.53
C SER A 178 -54.46 -6.03 13.09
N GLY A 179 -53.50 -6.94 13.38
CA GLY A 179 -53.81 -8.23 13.96
C GLY A 179 -54.44 -8.15 15.35
N PHE A 180 -53.97 -7.23 16.20
CA PHE A 180 -54.63 -6.92 17.48
C PHE A 180 -56.05 -6.41 17.30
N SER A 181 -56.26 -5.48 16.38
CA SER A 181 -57.59 -4.89 16.11
C SER A 181 -58.59 -5.90 15.55
N LYS A 182 -58.11 -6.94 14.85
CA LYS A 182 -58.92 -8.02 14.25
C LYS A 182 -58.97 -9.30 15.07
N GLU A 183 -58.32 -9.33 16.24
CA GLU A 183 -58.12 -10.52 17.08
C GLU A 183 -57.51 -11.70 16.29
N ASN A 184 -56.63 -11.38 15.28
CA ASN A 184 -56.01 -12.36 14.41
C ASN A 184 -54.55 -12.69 14.90
N SER A 185 -54.45 -13.76 15.67
CA SER A 185 -53.14 -14.19 16.25
C SER A 185 -52.09 -14.52 15.17
N GLN A 186 -52.48 -15.02 14.00
CA GLN A 186 -51.54 -15.32 12.92
C GLN A 186 -50.93 -14.02 12.32
N GLU A 187 -51.77 -13.01 12.11
CA GLU A 187 -51.33 -11.69 11.59
C GLU A 187 -50.36 -11.03 12.59
N ILE A 188 -50.60 -11.13 13.89
CA ILE A 188 -49.72 -10.66 14.96
C ILE A 188 -48.38 -11.38 14.89
N GLU A 189 -48.39 -12.73 14.78
CA GLU A 189 -47.15 -13.50 14.74
C GLU A 189 -46.31 -13.22 13.51
N GLU A 190 -46.92 -13.09 12.33
CA GLU A 190 -46.25 -12.71 11.09
C GLU A 190 -45.66 -11.31 11.16
N GLY A 191 -46.42 -10.32 11.65
CA GLY A 191 -45.93 -8.97 11.85
C GLY A 191 -44.75 -8.90 12.81
N TRP A 192 -44.83 -9.64 13.93
CA TRP A 192 -43.76 -9.73 14.91
C TRP A 192 -42.48 -10.37 14.37
N LYS A 193 -42.59 -11.37 13.49
CA LYS A 193 -41.46 -11.98 12.78
C LYS A 193 -40.76 -10.94 11.88
N ILE A 194 -41.55 -10.09 11.21
CA ILE A 194 -41.00 -9.01 10.35
C ILE A 194 -40.25 -7.99 11.22
N VAL A 195 -40.84 -7.53 12.32
CA VAL A 195 -40.20 -6.58 13.26
C VAL A 195 -38.86 -7.12 13.75
N LYS A 196 -38.81 -8.35 14.26
CA LYS A 196 -37.56 -9.00 14.70
C LYS A 196 -36.53 -9.03 13.58
N LEU A 197 -36.93 -9.44 12.40
CA LEU A 197 -36.05 -9.51 11.24
C LEU A 197 -35.45 -8.14 10.90
N MET A 198 -36.24 -7.06 10.94
CA MET A 198 -35.76 -5.70 10.64
C MET A 198 -34.80 -5.18 11.70
N VAL A 199 -35.07 -5.46 12.99
CA VAL A 199 -34.17 -5.10 14.10
C VAL A 199 -32.81 -5.80 13.96
N ASP A 200 -32.80 -7.10 13.65
CA ASP A 200 -31.54 -7.84 13.47
C ASP A 200 -30.74 -7.32 12.27
N ARG A 201 -31.41 -6.92 11.20
CA ARG A 201 -30.76 -6.31 10.02
C ARG A 201 -30.17 -4.93 10.33
N ILE A 202 -30.89 -4.08 11.07
CA ILE A 202 -30.39 -2.77 11.51
C ILE A 202 -29.14 -3.01 12.37
N ARG A 203 -29.18 -3.94 13.31
CA ARG A 203 -28.01 -4.30 14.13
C ARG A 203 -26.82 -4.72 13.29
N LYS A 204 -27.02 -5.64 12.32
CA LYS A 204 -25.95 -6.08 11.41
C LYS A 204 -25.39 -4.90 10.61
N MET A 205 -26.25 -4.06 10.05
CA MET A 205 -25.84 -2.89 9.27
C MET A 205 -24.99 -1.91 10.08
N VAL A 206 -25.40 -1.64 11.33
CA VAL A 206 -24.62 -0.76 12.23
C VAL A 206 -23.25 -1.37 12.53
N LEU A 207 -23.18 -2.67 12.81
CA LEU A 207 -21.90 -3.36 13.04
C LEU A 207 -21.00 -3.34 11.81
N ASP A 208 -21.55 -3.56 10.63
CA ASP A 208 -20.83 -3.51 9.34
C ASP A 208 -20.25 -2.10 9.09
N ILE A 209 -21.04 -1.03 9.38
CA ILE A 209 -20.60 0.37 9.26
C ILE A 209 -19.48 0.68 10.26
N LEU A 210 -19.64 0.28 11.51
CA LEU A 210 -18.65 0.50 12.57
C LEU A 210 -17.34 -0.25 12.23
N TYR A 211 -17.45 -1.45 11.68
CA TYR A 211 -16.30 -2.21 11.22
C TYR A 211 -15.53 -1.47 10.12
N TYR A 212 -16.26 -0.88 9.15
CA TYR A 212 -15.65 -0.15 8.04
C TYR A 212 -15.03 1.19 8.47
N ALA A 213 -15.72 1.93 9.37
CA ALA A 213 -15.30 3.27 9.80
C ALA A 213 -14.08 3.27 10.72
N LYS A 214 -13.82 2.15 11.41
CA LYS A 214 -12.71 2.04 12.35
C LYS A 214 -11.49 1.49 11.61
N GLU A 215 -10.43 2.31 11.48
CA GLU A 215 -9.10 1.78 11.16
C GLU A 215 -8.69 0.86 12.32
N ARG A 216 -8.63 -0.43 12.08
CA ARG A 216 -8.16 -1.40 13.06
C ARG A 216 -6.73 -1.81 12.72
N ASN A 217 -5.87 -1.72 13.71
CA ASN A 217 -4.65 -2.51 13.72
C ASN A 217 -5.07 -3.98 13.84
N LEU A 218 -4.66 -4.81 12.87
CA LEU A 218 -4.93 -6.23 12.90
C LEU A 218 -4.21 -6.88 14.09
N ASN A 219 -4.91 -7.74 14.82
CA ASN A 219 -4.31 -8.53 15.88
C ASN A 219 -3.75 -9.83 15.29
N TRP A 220 -2.50 -9.79 14.83
CA TRP A 220 -1.86 -10.92 14.21
C TRP A 220 -1.55 -12.02 15.22
N GLU A 221 -1.98 -13.25 14.96
CA GLU A 221 -1.71 -14.43 15.75
C GLU A 221 -1.39 -15.64 14.86
N ASN A 222 -0.58 -16.56 15.37
CA ASN A 222 -0.23 -17.79 14.65
C ASN A 222 -1.26 -18.86 14.97
N VAL A 223 -2.04 -19.25 13.97
CA VAL A 223 -3.23 -20.10 14.11
C VAL A 223 -3.02 -21.41 13.34
N ASP A 224 -3.43 -22.53 13.93
CA ASP A 224 -3.51 -23.81 13.22
C ASP A 224 -4.67 -23.80 12.22
N VAL A 225 -4.35 -24.03 10.94
CA VAL A 225 -5.29 -23.90 9.82
C VAL A 225 -6.46 -24.87 9.94
N LEU A 226 -6.21 -26.10 10.36
CA LEU A 226 -7.26 -27.13 10.43
C LEU A 226 -8.24 -26.84 11.57
N SER A 227 -7.74 -26.54 12.76
CA SER A 227 -8.58 -26.15 13.90
C SER A 227 -9.44 -24.95 13.59
N PHE A 228 -8.87 -23.95 12.92
CA PHE A 228 -9.58 -22.76 12.48
C PHE A 228 -10.68 -23.07 11.44
N ALA A 229 -10.36 -23.88 10.43
CA ALA A 229 -11.32 -24.28 9.41
C ALA A 229 -12.49 -25.10 9.99
N GLU A 230 -12.22 -25.96 10.98
CA GLU A 230 -13.25 -26.72 11.71
C GLU A 230 -14.18 -25.79 12.50
N GLU A 231 -13.65 -24.77 13.19
CA GLU A 231 -14.44 -23.78 13.91
C GLU A 231 -15.39 -23.02 12.97
N VAL A 232 -14.87 -22.58 11.81
CA VAL A 232 -15.67 -21.94 10.75
C VAL A 232 -16.77 -22.87 10.26
N ALA A 233 -16.43 -24.13 9.94
CA ALA A 233 -17.39 -25.14 9.46
C ALA A 233 -18.52 -25.39 10.46
N MET A 234 -18.18 -25.59 11.74
CA MET A 234 -19.18 -25.83 12.81
C MET A 234 -20.13 -24.63 12.99
N SER A 235 -19.63 -23.40 12.77
CA SER A 235 -20.45 -22.18 12.90
C SER A 235 -21.52 -22.09 11.81
N VAL A 236 -21.27 -22.65 10.63
CA VAL A 236 -22.21 -22.65 9.50
C VAL A 236 -23.15 -23.83 9.56
N GLU A 237 -22.68 -25.03 9.92
CA GLU A 237 -23.53 -26.23 10.02
C GLU A 237 -24.70 -26.05 10.96
N ARG A 238 -24.51 -25.34 12.07
CA ARG A 238 -25.61 -24.99 12.99
C ARG A 238 -26.76 -24.23 12.32
N LYS A 239 -26.52 -23.58 11.19
CA LYS A 239 -27.51 -22.81 10.40
C LYS A 239 -28.15 -23.63 9.28
N ILE A 240 -27.54 -24.77 8.90
CA ILE A 240 -28.02 -25.70 7.85
C ILE A 240 -29.00 -26.70 8.46
N SER A 241 -29.90 -26.28 9.35
CA SER A 241 -30.74 -27.15 10.19
C SER A 241 -31.83 -27.93 9.44
N SER A 242 -31.99 -27.81 8.12
CA SER A 242 -33.14 -28.37 7.35
C SER A 242 -32.77 -29.46 6.35
N GLY A 243 -31.76 -30.27 6.59
CA GLY A 243 -31.58 -31.55 5.85
C GLY A 243 -31.40 -31.53 4.31
N ASP A 244 -31.66 -30.40 3.68
CA ASP A 244 -31.70 -30.25 2.22
C ASP A 244 -30.35 -29.83 1.60
N ILE A 245 -29.36 -29.53 2.45
CA ILE A 245 -28.03 -29.11 2.01
C ILE A 245 -26.99 -30.05 2.64
N GLU A 246 -26.25 -30.75 1.80
CA GLU A 246 -25.09 -31.54 2.19
C GLU A 246 -23.86 -30.61 2.33
N PHE A 247 -23.26 -30.57 3.52
CA PHE A 247 -22.04 -29.80 3.78
C PHE A 247 -20.83 -30.71 3.84
N ILE A 248 -19.90 -30.55 2.89
CA ILE A 248 -18.71 -31.39 2.75
C ILE A 248 -17.48 -30.61 3.17
N ARG A 249 -16.66 -31.18 4.04
CA ARG A 249 -15.35 -30.69 4.46
C ARG A 249 -14.26 -31.46 3.72
N ASP A 250 -13.39 -30.73 3.02
CA ASP A 250 -12.25 -31.28 2.28
C ASP A 250 -10.98 -30.52 2.71
N PHE A 251 -10.42 -30.90 3.86
CA PHE A 251 -9.29 -30.22 4.48
C PHE A 251 -8.02 -31.04 4.33
N ASP A 252 -6.99 -30.41 3.74
CA ASP A 252 -5.67 -31.02 3.59
C ASP A 252 -4.92 -31.00 4.93
N ALA A 253 -4.60 -32.19 5.45
CA ALA A 253 -3.91 -32.38 6.72
C ALA A 253 -2.51 -31.71 6.78
N SER A 254 -1.93 -31.36 5.65
CA SER A 254 -0.62 -30.71 5.55
C SER A 254 -0.67 -29.18 5.63
N ALA A 255 -1.85 -28.58 5.90
CA ALA A 255 -2.04 -27.13 5.84
C ALA A 255 -1.13 -26.32 6.81
N GLY A 256 -0.83 -26.88 8.01
CA GLY A 256 0.07 -26.25 8.99
C GLY A 256 -0.53 -25.01 9.64
N ASN A 257 0.30 -24.02 9.90
CA ASN A 257 -0.09 -22.76 10.57
C ASN A 257 -0.03 -21.58 9.62
N PHE A 258 -0.75 -20.50 9.97
CA PHE A 258 -0.68 -19.21 9.28
C PHE A 258 -0.87 -18.03 10.24
N GLU A 259 -0.33 -16.87 9.88
CA GLU A 259 -0.41 -15.63 10.67
C GLU A 259 -1.60 -14.79 10.20
N ILE A 260 -2.60 -14.60 11.06
CA ILE A 260 -3.84 -13.86 10.75
C ILE A 260 -4.40 -13.14 11.99
N ASP A 261 -5.34 -12.23 11.77
CA ASP A 261 -6.36 -11.87 12.76
C ASP A 261 -7.51 -12.86 12.61
N SER A 262 -7.57 -13.85 13.51
CA SER A 262 -8.52 -14.97 13.44
C SER A 262 -9.97 -14.51 13.44
N GLY A 263 -10.31 -13.50 14.25
CA GLY A 263 -11.68 -12.97 14.32
C GLY A 263 -12.13 -12.32 13.00
N CYS A 264 -11.23 -11.59 12.36
CA CYS A 264 -11.49 -10.95 11.06
C CYS A 264 -11.68 -11.98 9.96
N ILE A 265 -10.76 -12.94 9.82
CA ILE A 265 -10.83 -13.97 8.78
C ILE A 265 -12.02 -14.90 9.01
N HIS A 266 -12.30 -15.29 10.26
CA HIS A 266 -13.48 -16.07 10.61
C HIS A 266 -14.77 -15.38 10.13
N SER A 267 -14.92 -14.07 10.42
CA SER A 267 -16.08 -13.30 9.98
C SER A 267 -16.21 -13.25 8.45
N ALA A 268 -15.08 -13.08 7.73
CA ALA A 268 -15.07 -13.04 6.27
C ALA A 268 -15.50 -14.40 5.66
N LEU A 269 -14.97 -15.51 6.15
CA LEU A 269 -15.31 -16.85 5.67
C LEU A 269 -16.76 -17.23 5.99
N ILE A 270 -17.24 -16.94 7.20
CA ILE A 270 -18.66 -17.16 7.57
C ILE A 270 -19.58 -16.42 6.61
N ASN A 271 -19.30 -15.15 6.29
CA ASN A 271 -20.13 -14.39 5.37
C ASN A 271 -20.17 -15.00 3.95
N ILE A 272 -19.06 -15.56 3.46
CA ILE A 272 -19.00 -16.22 2.16
C ILE A 272 -19.80 -17.54 2.21
N LEU A 273 -19.63 -18.34 3.26
CA LEU A 273 -20.36 -19.59 3.45
C LEU A 273 -21.87 -19.35 3.62
N GLU A 274 -22.29 -18.34 4.38
CA GLU A 274 -23.70 -17.93 4.49
C GLU A 274 -24.31 -17.54 3.14
N ASN A 275 -23.51 -16.90 2.27
CA ASN A 275 -23.96 -16.58 0.92
C ASN A 275 -24.15 -17.83 0.07
N ALA A 276 -23.32 -18.86 0.23
CA ALA A 276 -23.48 -20.16 -0.41
C ALA A 276 -24.76 -20.88 0.09
N VAL A 277 -25.01 -20.89 1.40
CA VAL A 277 -26.24 -21.43 1.98
C VAL A 277 -27.47 -20.72 1.42
N ASP A 278 -27.46 -19.38 1.38
CA ASP A 278 -28.56 -18.59 0.83
C ASP A 278 -28.78 -18.84 -0.68
N ALA A 279 -27.72 -19.11 -1.45
CA ALA A 279 -27.84 -19.43 -2.87
C ALA A 279 -28.49 -20.80 -3.08
N CYS A 280 -28.12 -21.78 -2.28
CA CYS A 280 -28.74 -23.11 -2.26
C CYS A 280 -30.23 -23.05 -1.83
N MET A 281 -30.56 -22.35 -0.73
CA MET A 281 -31.94 -22.23 -0.24
C MET A 281 -32.87 -21.52 -1.23
N ARG A 282 -32.36 -20.65 -2.09
CA ARG A 282 -33.15 -19.95 -3.12
C ARG A 282 -33.34 -20.76 -4.39
N ASP A 283 -32.50 -21.72 -4.64
CA ASP A 283 -32.60 -22.59 -5.81
C ASP A 283 -33.64 -23.69 -5.55
N LYS A 284 -34.79 -23.56 -6.19
CA LYS A 284 -35.87 -24.56 -6.15
C LYS A 284 -35.84 -25.55 -7.32
N SER A 285 -34.83 -25.45 -8.18
CA SER A 285 -34.69 -26.27 -9.38
C SER A 285 -34.09 -27.65 -9.07
N LYS A 286 -33.46 -27.82 -7.90
CA LYS A 286 -32.76 -29.06 -7.48
C LYS A 286 -33.37 -29.57 -6.18
N GLU A 287 -33.45 -30.90 -6.08
CA GLU A 287 -33.95 -31.58 -4.87
C GLU A 287 -32.90 -31.66 -3.74
N ARG A 288 -31.62 -31.63 -4.08
CA ARG A 288 -30.50 -31.69 -3.13
C ARG A 288 -29.45 -30.62 -3.49
N HIS A 289 -29.01 -29.93 -2.48
CA HIS A 289 -27.94 -28.95 -2.59
C HIS A 289 -26.66 -29.45 -1.90
N GLN A 290 -25.52 -28.95 -2.35
CA GLN A 290 -24.23 -29.31 -1.82
C GLN A 290 -23.37 -28.05 -1.66
N ILE A 291 -22.69 -27.96 -0.52
CA ILE A 291 -21.66 -26.95 -0.25
C ILE A 291 -20.38 -27.66 0.12
N ILE A 292 -19.31 -27.41 -0.61
CA ILE A 292 -17.97 -27.95 -0.33
C ILE A 292 -17.13 -26.83 0.24
N PHE A 293 -16.63 -27.02 1.46
CA PHE A 293 -15.62 -26.17 2.07
C PHE A 293 -14.28 -26.89 2.05
N LYS A 294 -13.38 -26.41 1.20
CA LYS A 294 -12.08 -27.01 0.95
C LYS A 294 -10.95 -26.11 1.44
N VAL A 295 -9.91 -26.70 2.03
CA VAL A 295 -8.70 -26.02 2.48
C VAL A 295 -7.48 -26.73 1.93
N THR A 296 -6.65 -25.98 1.20
CA THR A 296 -5.42 -26.50 0.61
C THR A 296 -4.27 -25.50 0.78
N PRO A 297 -3.09 -25.95 1.23
CA PRO A 297 -1.90 -25.13 1.24
C PRO A 297 -1.25 -25.08 -0.16
N ASP A 298 -0.65 -23.94 -0.49
CA ASP A 298 0.39 -23.86 -1.50
C ASP A 298 1.73 -23.45 -0.87
N GLU A 299 2.75 -23.14 -1.65
CA GLU A 299 4.07 -22.75 -1.13
C GLU A 299 4.01 -21.52 -0.21
N LYS A 300 3.18 -20.54 -0.53
CA LYS A 300 3.15 -19.22 0.13
C LYS A 300 1.83 -18.93 0.84
N ASN A 301 0.74 -19.56 0.43
CA ASN A 301 -0.61 -19.24 0.88
C ASN A 301 -1.35 -20.44 1.43
N ILE A 302 -2.40 -20.15 2.19
CA ILE A 302 -3.49 -21.06 2.48
C ILE A 302 -4.68 -20.66 1.61
N ASN A 303 -5.24 -21.62 0.89
CA ASN A 303 -6.38 -21.41 0.00
C ASN A 303 -7.64 -22.05 0.61
N PHE A 304 -8.64 -21.20 0.86
CA PHE A 304 -9.98 -21.63 1.26
C PHE A 304 -10.88 -21.56 0.03
N GLU A 305 -11.52 -22.67 -0.32
CA GLU A 305 -12.48 -22.72 -1.42
C GLU A 305 -13.87 -23.03 -0.88
N VAL A 306 -14.84 -22.22 -1.29
CA VAL A 306 -16.26 -22.44 -1.01
C VAL A 306 -16.97 -22.64 -2.33
N CYS A 307 -17.46 -23.87 -2.55
CA CYS A 307 -18.19 -24.25 -3.76
C CYS A 307 -19.62 -24.56 -3.39
N ASP A 308 -20.59 -23.92 -4.03
CA ASP A 308 -22.02 -24.23 -3.93
C ASP A 308 -22.58 -24.65 -5.31
N ASN A 309 -23.64 -25.45 -5.31
CA ASN A 309 -24.40 -25.79 -6.49
C ASN A 309 -25.76 -25.07 -6.56
N GLY A 310 -25.88 -23.89 -5.91
CA GLY A 310 -27.11 -23.09 -5.87
C GLY A 310 -27.38 -22.33 -7.17
N THR A 311 -28.10 -21.21 -7.07
CA THR A 311 -28.58 -20.40 -8.22
C THR A 311 -27.49 -19.86 -9.13
N GLY A 312 -26.24 -19.73 -8.64
CA GLY A 312 -25.16 -19.08 -9.38
C GLY A 312 -25.41 -17.61 -9.69
N MET A 313 -24.52 -17.05 -10.52
CA MET A 313 -24.53 -15.61 -10.87
C MET A 313 -24.23 -15.37 -12.34
N ASN A 314 -24.87 -14.36 -12.94
CA ASN A 314 -24.54 -13.88 -14.26
C ASN A 314 -23.29 -12.96 -14.23
N MET A 315 -22.78 -12.59 -15.41
CA MET A 315 -21.56 -11.78 -15.54
C MET A 315 -21.69 -10.41 -14.86
N GLU A 316 -22.81 -9.73 -15.03
CA GLU A 316 -23.07 -8.41 -14.44
C GLU A 316 -23.03 -8.46 -12.90
N THR A 317 -23.66 -9.47 -12.31
CA THR A 317 -23.65 -9.69 -10.85
C THR A 317 -22.24 -9.97 -10.36
N ARG A 318 -21.48 -10.79 -11.09
CA ARG A 318 -20.10 -11.14 -10.72
C ARG A 318 -19.15 -9.93 -10.74
N GLU A 319 -19.28 -9.04 -11.71
CA GLU A 319 -18.48 -7.81 -11.80
C GLU A 319 -18.78 -6.83 -10.66
N LYS A 320 -20.02 -6.78 -10.20
CA LYS A 320 -20.46 -5.88 -9.13
C LYS A 320 -20.39 -6.48 -7.73
N LEU A 321 -19.98 -7.74 -7.59
CA LEU A 321 -20.10 -8.55 -6.38
C LEU A 321 -19.43 -7.91 -5.14
N PHE A 322 -18.30 -7.24 -5.36
CA PHE A 322 -17.52 -6.57 -4.31
C PHE A 322 -17.75 -5.06 -4.25
N THR A 323 -18.77 -4.55 -4.95
CA THR A 323 -19.13 -3.13 -4.84
C THR A 323 -20.01 -2.89 -3.60
N LEU A 324 -19.83 -1.74 -2.97
CA LEU A 324 -20.60 -1.32 -1.81
C LEU A 324 -22.11 -1.34 -2.12
N PHE A 325 -22.88 -1.94 -1.21
CA PHE A 325 -24.36 -2.01 -1.24
C PHE A 325 -24.95 -2.78 -2.43
N PHE A 326 -24.13 -3.45 -3.21
CA PHE A 326 -24.65 -4.34 -4.24
C PHE A 326 -25.19 -5.62 -3.62
N SER A 327 -26.47 -5.90 -3.85
CA SER A 327 -27.14 -7.11 -3.38
C SER A 327 -28.21 -7.56 -4.35
N THR A 328 -28.19 -8.84 -4.70
CA THR A 328 -29.28 -9.50 -5.48
C THR A 328 -30.38 -10.05 -4.57
N LYS A 329 -30.26 -9.85 -3.25
CA LYS A 329 -31.22 -10.37 -2.25
C LYS A 329 -32.37 -9.39 -2.00
N GLY A 330 -32.48 -8.30 -2.77
CA GLY A 330 -33.47 -7.24 -2.57
C GLY A 330 -33.37 -6.65 -1.15
N THR A 331 -34.51 -6.47 -0.50
CA THR A 331 -34.57 -6.00 0.89
C THR A 331 -33.90 -6.92 1.91
N LYS A 332 -33.53 -8.14 1.52
CA LYS A 332 -32.90 -9.14 2.44
C LYS A 332 -31.39 -9.01 2.56
N GLY A 333 -30.70 -8.25 1.72
CA GLY A 333 -29.24 -8.12 1.73
C GLY A 333 -28.77 -6.70 1.98
N THR A 334 -27.83 -6.47 2.89
CA THR A 334 -27.21 -5.16 3.14
C THR A 334 -26.25 -4.73 2.02
N GLY A 335 -25.77 -5.69 1.21
CA GLY A 335 -24.75 -5.45 0.18
C GLY A 335 -23.38 -5.04 0.73
N LEU A 336 -23.17 -5.16 2.04
CA LEU A 336 -21.91 -4.83 2.71
C LEU A 336 -21.01 -6.05 2.95
N GLY A 337 -21.60 -7.21 3.16
CA GLY A 337 -20.88 -8.40 3.64
C GLY A 337 -19.70 -8.79 2.73
N LEU A 338 -19.93 -9.02 1.43
CA LEU A 338 -18.85 -9.43 0.51
C LEU A 338 -17.81 -8.33 0.29
N PHE A 339 -18.23 -7.05 0.28
CA PHE A 339 -17.30 -5.93 0.23
C PHE A 339 -16.37 -5.93 1.45
N ILE A 340 -16.93 -6.10 2.66
CA ILE A 340 -16.14 -6.17 3.91
C ILE A 340 -15.25 -7.39 3.91
N SER A 341 -15.74 -8.56 3.49
CA SER A 341 -14.93 -9.77 3.39
C SER A 341 -13.74 -9.58 2.46
N ASN A 342 -13.94 -8.95 1.30
CA ASN A 342 -12.86 -8.65 0.38
C ASN A 342 -11.82 -7.69 0.98
N LYS A 343 -12.28 -6.66 1.70
CA LYS A 343 -11.39 -5.71 2.38
C LYS A 343 -10.56 -6.40 3.49
N ILE A 344 -11.17 -7.26 4.29
CA ILE A 344 -10.48 -8.05 5.32
C ILE A 344 -9.37 -8.90 4.69
N ILE A 345 -9.70 -9.63 3.64
CA ILE A 345 -8.73 -10.49 2.95
C ILE A 345 -7.58 -9.67 2.35
N GLN A 346 -7.88 -8.52 1.71
CA GLN A 346 -6.85 -7.60 1.19
C GLN A 346 -5.96 -7.02 2.29
N GLN A 347 -6.51 -6.68 3.45
CA GLN A 347 -5.73 -6.21 4.60
C GLN A 347 -4.76 -7.28 5.13
N HIS A 348 -5.05 -8.57 4.92
CA HIS A 348 -4.16 -9.69 5.22
C HIS A 348 -3.17 -10.00 4.07
N GLY A 349 -3.13 -9.18 3.02
CA GLY A 349 -2.31 -9.44 1.83
C GLY A 349 -2.84 -10.53 0.92
N GLY A 350 -4.07 -10.98 1.15
CA GLY A 350 -4.74 -12.03 0.39
C GLY A 350 -5.58 -11.51 -0.78
N SER A 351 -6.27 -12.43 -1.44
CA SER A 351 -7.17 -12.14 -2.57
C SER A 351 -8.37 -13.08 -2.63
N ILE A 352 -9.48 -12.61 -3.21
CA ILE A 352 -10.67 -13.43 -3.48
C ILE A 352 -10.88 -13.53 -4.99
N LYS A 353 -11.04 -14.75 -5.50
CA LYS A 353 -11.43 -15.03 -6.90
C LYS A 353 -12.79 -15.71 -6.90
N VAL A 354 -13.61 -15.39 -7.91
CA VAL A 354 -14.97 -15.94 -8.04
C VAL A 354 -15.20 -16.49 -9.45
N SER A 355 -15.67 -17.71 -9.52
CA SER A 355 -16.18 -18.37 -10.73
C SER A 355 -17.62 -18.77 -10.49
N SER A 356 -18.55 -18.37 -11.37
CA SER A 356 -19.97 -18.70 -11.22
C SER A 356 -20.68 -18.62 -12.57
N LEU A 357 -21.65 -19.50 -12.75
CA LEU A 357 -22.57 -19.51 -13.88
C LEU A 357 -24.02 -19.66 -13.39
N PRO A 358 -24.99 -19.01 -14.02
CA PRO A 358 -26.40 -19.15 -13.66
C PRO A 358 -26.85 -20.63 -13.67
N GLY A 359 -27.51 -21.06 -12.59
CA GLY A 359 -28.02 -22.42 -12.41
C GLY A 359 -26.94 -23.50 -12.12
N GLN A 360 -25.65 -23.16 -12.14
CA GLN A 360 -24.56 -24.10 -11.87
C GLN A 360 -23.90 -23.91 -10.49
N GLY A 361 -24.23 -22.80 -9.81
CA GLY A 361 -23.64 -22.46 -8.52
C GLY A 361 -22.44 -21.52 -8.63
N SER A 362 -21.69 -21.40 -7.53
CA SER A 362 -20.53 -20.50 -7.44
C SER A 362 -19.36 -21.17 -6.74
N LYS A 363 -18.15 -20.77 -7.13
CA LYS A 363 -16.89 -21.11 -6.46
C LYS A 363 -16.17 -19.84 -6.06
N PHE A 364 -15.96 -19.65 -4.77
CA PHE A 364 -15.11 -18.63 -4.19
C PHE A 364 -13.77 -19.25 -3.79
N THR A 365 -12.67 -18.68 -4.24
CA THR A 365 -11.31 -19.09 -3.85
C THR A 365 -10.66 -17.92 -3.12
N ILE A 366 -10.38 -18.10 -1.85
CA ILE A 366 -9.78 -17.12 -0.94
C ILE A 366 -8.35 -17.55 -0.67
N SER A 367 -7.36 -16.76 -1.09
CA SER A 367 -5.95 -17.04 -0.87
C SER A 367 -5.38 -16.07 0.17
N ILE A 368 -4.81 -16.60 1.26
CA ILE A 368 -4.24 -15.84 2.37
C ILE A 368 -2.77 -16.24 2.55
N PRO A 369 -1.82 -15.30 2.62
CA PRO A 369 -0.41 -15.60 2.88
C PRO A 369 -0.23 -16.34 4.22
N LYS A 370 0.69 -17.33 4.25
CA LYS A 370 1.04 -18.06 5.49
C LYS A 370 1.71 -17.18 6.53
N THR A 371 2.42 -16.15 6.09
CA THR A 371 3.15 -15.22 6.94
C THR A 371 2.73 -13.79 6.63
N THR A 372 2.75 -12.93 7.64
CA THR A 372 2.48 -11.51 7.48
C THR A 372 3.40 -10.87 6.45
N PRO A 373 2.91 -10.23 5.38
CA PRO A 373 3.72 -9.54 4.40
C PRO A 373 4.58 -8.44 5.04
N GLU A 374 5.86 -8.32 4.63
CA GLU A 374 6.80 -7.33 5.20
C GLU A 374 6.26 -5.89 5.12
N CYS A 375 5.56 -5.54 4.06
CA CYS A 375 4.94 -4.22 3.89
C CYS A 375 3.84 -3.90 4.91
N LEU A 376 3.34 -4.88 5.65
CA LEU A 376 2.33 -4.72 6.70
C LEU A 376 2.92 -4.76 8.11
N LYS A 377 4.16 -5.27 8.27
CA LYS A 377 4.87 -5.30 9.57
C LYS A 377 5.29 -3.92 10.06
N ASP A 378 5.63 -3.00 9.14
CA ASP A 378 6.07 -1.64 9.48
C ASP A 378 4.95 -0.73 10.04
N LYS A 379 3.69 -1.10 9.84
CA LYS A 379 2.53 -0.32 10.37
C LYS A 379 2.17 -0.67 11.82
N SER A 380 2.70 -1.76 12.36
CA SER A 380 2.41 -2.22 13.74
C SER A 380 3.47 -1.80 14.78
N GLY A 381 4.56 -1.14 14.36
CA GLY A 381 5.75 -0.85 15.16
C GLY A 381 5.91 0.57 15.71
N THR A 382 4.94 1.46 15.56
CA THR A 382 5.04 2.84 16.05
C THR A 382 3.97 3.17 17.07
N GLU A 383 4.06 2.51 18.25
CA GLU A 383 3.56 3.05 19.53
C GLU A 383 4.12 2.14 20.65
N SER A 384 5.28 2.50 21.15
CA SER A 384 5.76 2.12 22.50
C SER A 384 6.45 3.33 23.12
#